data_721af73ea7e5e931bc9ba3b19f346728
#
_entry.id   721af73ea7e5e931bc9ba3b19f346728
#
_cell.length_a   1.000
_cell.length_b   1.000
_cell.length_c   1.000
_cell.angle_alpha   90.00
_cell.angle_beta   90.00
_cell.angle_gamma   90.00
#
_symmetry.space_group_name_H-M   'P 1'
#
loop_
_entity.id
_entity.type
_entity.pdbx_description
1 polymer ?
#
loop_
_entity_poly.entity_id
_entity_poly.type
_entity_poly.pdbx_seq_one_letter_code
_entity_poly.pdbx_strand_id
1 'polypeptide(L)'
;CGRNNYGQLGNGKHGITQISKEFVKLDTNVVKIGAGEGYFIYLKKDGSLWGVGSSDSGKLTNKYSGDYVTKTVKLMDGIRDFSTYYRNTAAINKSNELYMFGNNTNGQLGIGNNNESVNVNLPVKVLENVRTVSCGVDYVLAVKNDNTLYSWGKNDYCQLMNGKTAYDKDYV
;
A
#
# COMPACT_ATOMS: atom_id res chain seq x y z
N CYS A 1 6.66 13.94 -13.47
CA CYS A 1 6.72 13.70 -14.92
C CYS A 1 6.57 12.21 -15.23
N GLY A 2 6.41 11.83 -16.51
CA GLY A 2 6.27 10.45 -16.96
C GLY A 2 4.84 10.11 -17.40
N ARG A 3 4.53 8.80 -17.41
CA ARG A 3 3.22 8.26 -17.82
C ARG A 3 2.10 8.70 -16.90
N ASN A 4 0.90 8.84 -17.46
CA ASN A 4 -0.32 9.23 -16.73
C ASN A 4 -1.54 8.37 -17.10
N ASN A 5 -1.32 7.10 -17.43
CA ASN A 5 -2.38 6.20 -17.90
C ASN A 5 -3.55 6.12 -16.91
N TYR A 6 -3.23 6.11 -15.62
CA TYR A 6 -4.18 5.97 -14.51
C TYR A 6 -4.37 7.27 -13.71
N GLY A 7 -3.93 8.42 -14.25
CA GLY A 7 -4.02 9.69 -13.53
C GLY A 7 -2.97 9.88 -12.42
N GLN A 8 -1.95 9.00 -12.36
CA GLN A 8 -0.91 9.03 -11.33
C GLN A 8 -0.11 10.34 -11.24
N LEU A 9 -0.17 11.22 -12.22
CA LEU A 9 0.42 12.55 -12.12
C LEU A 9 -0.45 13.57 -11.34
N GLY A 10 -1.67 13.19 -10.95
CA GLY A 10 -2.54 14.01 -10.09
C GLY A 10 -2.99 15.36 -10.67
N ASN A 11 -2.83 15.56 -11.98
CA ASN A 11 -3.13 16.81 -12.67
C ASN A 11 -4.56 16.89 -13.25
N GLY A 12 -5.43 15.96 -12.87
CA GLY A 12 -6.81 15.85 -13.34
C GLY A 12 -6.97 15.19 -14.71
N LYS A 13 -5.89 14.74 -15.33
CA LYS A 13 -5.88 14.05 -16.63
C LYS A 13 -5.45 12.60 -16.47
N HIS A 14 -5.80 11.76 -17.43
CA HIS A 14 -5.38 10.37 -17.53
C HIS A 14 -5.38 9.89 -18.99
N GLY A 15 -4.77 8.73 -19.29
CA GLY A 15 -4.76 8.10 -20.60
C GLY A 15 -3.37 7.85 -21.15
N ILE A 16 -3.27 6.91 -22.10
CA ILE A 16 -1.99 6.43 -22.66
C ILE A 16 -1.18 7.50 -23.41
N THR A 17 -1.84 8.53 -23.91
CA THR A 17 -1.21 9.67 -24.58
C THR A 17 -0.86 10.82 -23.63
N GLN A 18 -1.30 10.74 -22.38
CA GLN A 18 -1.06 11.77 -21.36
C GLN A 18 0.29 11.53 -20.70
N ILE A 19 1.32 12.15 -21.25
CA ILE A 19 2.70 12.11 -20.73
C ILE A 19 3.09 13.53 -20.36
N SER A 20 3.60 13.73 -19.15
CA SER A 20 4.22 15.01 -18.77
C SER A 20 5.74 14.89 -18.88
N LYS A 21 6.34 15.78 -19.62
CA LYS A 21 7.81 15.95 -19.68
C LYS A 21 8.33 16.93 -18.63
N GLU A 22 7.43 17.66 -17.98
CA GLU A 22 7.74 18.67 -16.97
C GLU A 22 7.33 18.18 -15.58
N PHE A 23 7.98 18.76 -14.55
CA PHE A 23 7.61 18.52 -13.17
C PHE A 23 6.28 19.19 -12.85
N VAL A 24 5.39 18.46 -12.19
CA VAL A 24 4.10 18.96 -11.73
C VAL A 24 4.16 19.08 -10.20
N LYS A 25 3.91 20.27 -9.68
CA LYS A 25 3.76 20.47 -8.24
C LYS A 25 2.38 20.00 -7.82
N LEU A 26 2.32 19.05 -6.90
CA LEU A 26 1.07 18.41 -6.45
C LEU A 26 0.60 18.90 -5.10
N ASP A 27 1.50 18.99 -4.12
CA ASP A 27 1.15 19.34 -2.74
C ASP A 27 2.37 19.95 -2.01
N THR A 28 2.14 20.34 -0.77
CA THR A 28 3.14 20.89 0.17
C THR A 28 3.07 20.15 1.51
N ASN A 29 4.09 20.37 2.36
CA ASN A 29 4.20 19.73 3.69
C ASN A 29 4.25 18.19 3.63
N VAL A 30 4.76 17.64 2.53
CA VAL A 30 4.95 16.20 2.33
C VAL A 30 6.24 15.77 3.03
N VAL A 31 6.16 14.71 3.86
CA VAL A 31 7.29 14.17 4.64
C VAL A 31 7.76 12.80 4.17
N LYS A 32 6.89 12.04 3.51
CA LYS A 32 7.23 10.71 2.96
C LYS A 32 6.43 10.43 1.69
N ILE A 33 7.05 9.76 0.74
CA ILE A 33 6.44 9.32 -0.52
C ILE A 33 6.65 7.82 -0.73
N GLY A 34 5.73 7.19 -1.44
CA GLY A 34 5.83 5.79 -1.88
C GLY A 34 5.10 5.60 -3.19
N ALA A 35 5.64 4.78 -4.08
CA ALA A 35 5.06 4.48 -5.37
C ALA A 35 4.77 2.99 -5.52
N GLY A 36 3.63 2.66 -6.12
CA GLY A 36 3.22 1.32 -6.49
C GLY A 36 2.96 1.21 -7.99
N GLU A 37 2.24 0.16 -8.39
CA GLU A 37 1.87 -0.07 -9.79
C GLU A 37 0.79 0.93 -10.25
N GLY A 38 1.21 1.98 -10.97
CA GLY A 38 0.30 2.98 -11.52
C GLY A 38 -0.32 3.95 -10.52
N TYR A 39 0.16 3.99 -9.30
CA TYR A 39 -0.27 4.92 -8.25
C TYR A 39 0.90 5.37 -7.38
N PHE A 40 0.69 6.43 -6.60
CA PHE A 40 1.57 6.78 -5.51
C PHE A 40 0.78 7.26 -4.29
N ILE A 41 1.44 7.17 -3.15
CA ILE A 41 0.93 7.61 -1.84
C ILE A 41 1.93 8.55 -1.21
N TYR A 42 1.46 9.52 -0.45
CA TYR A 42 2.33 10.40 0.32
C TYR A 42 1.72 10.74 1.68
N LEU A 43 2.60 10.91 2.65
CA LEU A 43 2.28 11.31 4.01
C LEU A 43 2.60 12.79 4.19
N LYS A 44 1.68 13.54 4.77
CA LYS A 44 1.87 14.94 5.13
C LYS A 44 2.31 15.07 6.60
N LYS A 45 2.90 16.21 6.92
CA LYS A 45 3.39 16.55 8.27
C LYS A 45 2.30 16.51 9.35
N ASP A 46 1.05 16.75 8.99
CA ASP A 46 -0.11 16.68 9.89
C ASP A 46 -0.56 15.22 10.20
N GLY A 47 0.01 14.23 9.54
CA GLY A 47 -0.33 12.82 9.67
C GLY A 47 -1.44 12.36 8.72
N SER A 48 -1.86 13.18 7.76
CA SER A 48 -2.79 12.76 6.71
C SER A 48 -2.05 11.99 5.61
N LEU A 49 -2.61 10.83 5.22
CA LEU A 49 -2.13 9.96 4.14
C LEU A 49 -2.96 10.20 2.90
N TRP A 50 -2.32 10.44 1.78
CA TRP A 50 -2.95 10.80 0.50
C TRP A 50 -2.47 9.90 -0.62
N GLY A 51 -3.30 9.74 -1.67
CA GLY A 51 -2.95 8.93 -2.82
C GLY A 51 -3.59 9.43 -4.11
N VAL A 52 -3.06 8.95 -5.26
CA VAL A 52 -3.55 9.25 -6.61
C VAL A 52 -3.09 8.17 -7.59
N GLY A 53 -3.83 7.96 -8.65
CA GLY A 53 -3.52 7.00 -9.70
C GLY A 53 -4.49 5.84 -9.74
N SER A 54 -4.01 4.65 -10.11
CA SER A 54 -4.81 3.42 -10.14
C SER A 54 -5.38 3.08 -8.76
N SER A 55 -6.68 2.82 -8.71
CA SER A 55 -7.42 2.39 -7.50
C SER A 55 -7.89 0.94 -7.57
N ASP A 56 -7.56 0.23 -8.67
CA ASP A 56 -7.85 -1.19 -8.79
C ASP A 56 -7.28 -1.97 -7.59
N SER A 57 -7.87 -3.11 -7.28
CA SER A 57 -7.47 -3.94 -6.14
C SER A 57 -7.52 -3.26 -4.77
N GLY A 58 -8.19 -2.10 -4.64
CA GLY A 58 -8.35 -1.40 -3.35
C GLY A 58 -7.13 -0.63 -2.85
N LYS A 59 -6.10 -0.44 -3.70
CA LYS A 59 -4.82 0.21 -3.28
C LYS A 59 -4.95 1.66 -2.84
N LEU A 60 -6.04 2.36 -3.21
CA LEU A 60 -6.35 3.73 -2.79
C LEU A 60 -7.62 3.83 -1.95
N THR A 61 -8.09 2.71 -1.39
CA THR A 61 -9.36 2.57 -0.67
C THR A 61 -10.62 2.77 -1.54
N ASN A 62 -11.77 2.17 -1.15
CA ASN A 62 -13.03 2.24 -1.91
C ASN A 62 -13.81 3.54 -1.77
N LYS A 63 -13.24 4.56 -1.17
CA LYS A 63 -13.94 5.86 -1.07
C LYS A 63 -14.23 6.48 -2.45
N TYR A 64 -13.62 5.92 -3.49
CA TYR A 64 -13.71 6.48 -4.84
C TYR A 64 -14.16 5.40 -5.81
N SER A 65 -15.26 5.65 -6.51
CA SER A 65 -15.78 4.79 -7.57
C SER A 65 -14.94 4.96 -8.83
N GLY A 66 -14.44 3.85 -9.39
CA GLY A 66 -13.68 3.82 -10.64
C GLY A 66 -12.29 3.20 -10.49
N ASP A 67 -11.65 2.90 -11.60
CA ASP A 67 -10.36 2.20 -11.65
C ASP A 67 -9.15 3.12 -11.40
N TYR A 68 -9.38 4.43 -11.34
CA TYR A 68 -8.31 5.41 -11.13
C TYR A 68 -8.83 6.73 -10.56
N VAL A 69 -7.93 7.43 -9.88
CA VAL A 69 -8.14 8.74 -9.26
C VAL A 69 -7.16 9.73 -9.89
N THR A 70 -7.67 10.79 -10.51
CA THR A 70 -6.85 11.74 -11.28
C THR A 70 -6.41 12.98 -10.50
N LYS A 71 -6.95 13.17 -9.29
CA LYS A 71 -6.53 14.19 -8.32
C LYS A 71 -6.26 13.53 -6.99
N THR A 72 -5.35 14.09 -6.21
CA THR A 72 -4.98 13.53 -4.91
C THR A 72 -6.18 13.46 -3.96
N VAL A 73 -6.33 12.34 -3.27
CA VAL A 73 -7.43 12.07 -2.34
C VAL A 73 -6.88 11.62 -0.99
N LYS A 74 -7.56 11.97 0.09
CA LYS A 74 -7.17 11.58 1.44
C LYS A 74 -7.63 10.16 1.74
N LEU A 75 -6.68 9.30 2.10
CA LEU A 75 -6.91 7.89 2.43
C LEU A 75 -7.18 7.69 3.92
N MET A 76 -6.30 8.23 4.77
CA MET A 76 -6.35 8.07 6.22
C MET A 76 -5.86 9.33 6.95
N ASP A 77 -6.20 9.44 8.22
CA ASP A 77 -5.65 10.42 9.16
C ASP A 77 -4.88 9.73 10.30
N GLY A 78 -4.05 10.48 11.03
CA GLY A 78 -3.33 9.99 12.19
C GLY A 78 -2.18 9.02 11.89
N ILE A 79 -1.68 9.01 10.66
CA ILE A 79 -0.60 8.14 10.22
C ILE A 79 0.74 8.77 10.56
N ARG A 80 1.68 7.95 11.06
CA ARG A 80 3.07 8.34 11.34
C ARG A 80 4.07 7.78 10.35
N ASP A 81 3.74 6.62 9.72
CA ASP A 81 4.60 5.94 8.77
C ASP A 81 3.77 5.06 7.83
N PHE A 82 4.31 4.75 6.65
CA PHE A 82 3.69 3.83 5.71
C PHE A 82 4.72 3.18 4.79
N SER A 83 4.33 2.05 4.19
CA SER A 83 5.04 1.41 3.09
C SER A 83 4.03 1.03 2.03
N THR A 84 4.41 1.15 0.77
CA THR A 84 3.59 0.72 -0.35
C THR A 84 4.47 0.10 -1.43
N TYR A 85 4.01 -0.96 -2.03
CA TYR A 85 4.66 -1.59 -3.17
C TYR A 85 3.63 -2.36 -3.99
N TYR A 86 3.81 -2.41 -5.31
CA TYR A 86 2.98 -3.10 -6.28
C TYR A 86 1.47 -2.81 -6.10
N ARG A 87 0.73 -3.63 -5.33
CA ARG A 87 -0.73 -3.49 -5.14
C ARG A 87 -1.16 -3.42 -3.66
N ASN A 88 -0.22 -3.18 -2.76
CA ASN A 88 -0.46 -3.18 -1.31
C ASN A 88 -0.03 -1.89 -0.67
N THR A 89 -0.74 -1.49 0.35
CA THR A 89 -0.38 -0.39 1.23
C THR A 89 -0.48 -0.82 2.69
N ALA A 90 0.57 -0.54 3.43
CA ALA A 90 0.69 -0.70 4.87
C ALA A 90 0.81 0.68 5.51
N ALA A 91 0.00 1.01 6.49
CA ALA A 91 0.03 2.28 7.19
C ALA A 91 0.09 2.07 8.70
N ILE A 92 1.03 2.72 9.37
CA ILE A 92 1.17 2.68 10.84
C ILE A 92 0.63 4.00 11.41
N ASN A 93 -0.33 3.92 12.31
CA ASN A 93 -0.88 5.09 12.97
C ASN A 93 -0.01 5.56 14.16
N LYS A 94 -0.37 6.68 14.77
CA LYS A 94 0.33 7.26 15.94
C LYS A 94 0.29 6.36 17.18
N SER A 95 -0.66 5.41 17.26
CA SER A 95 -0.76 4.40 18.32
C SER A 95 0.04 3.13 18.03
N ASN A 96 0.88 3.11 16.98
CA ASN A 96 1.67 1.95 16.54
C ASN A 96 0.82 0.76 16.08
N GLU A 97 -0.40 1.00 15.62
CA GLU A 97 -1.24 0.00 14.99
C GLU A 97 -0.99 -0.03 13.48
N LEU A 98 -0.81 -1.23 12.93
CA LEU A 98 -0.63 -1.46 11.49
C LEU A 98 -1.98 -1.73 10.82
N TYR A 99 -2.25 -0.98 9.79
CA TYR A 99 -3.38 -1.13 8.89
C TYR A 99 -2.90 -1.55 7.51
N MET A 100 -3.61 -2.49 6.89
CA MET A 100 -3.33 -2.99 5.55
C MET A 100 -4.54 -2.81 4.64
N PHE A 101 -4.30 -2.52 3.36
CA PHE A 101 -5.31 -2.49 2.31
C PHE A 101 -4.69 -2.72 0.93
N GLY A 102 -5.52 -3.15 -0.03
CA GLY A 102 -5.08 -3.52 -1.36
C GLY A 102 -5.36 -4.99 -1.69
N ASN A 103 -4.50 -5.59 -2.52
CA ASN A 103 -4.62 -6.97 -2.96
C ASN A 103 -4.30 -7.97 -1.84
N ASN A 104 -5.07 -9.08 -1.77
CA ASN A 104 -4.88 -10.15 -0.79
C ASN A 104 -4.84 -11.57 -1.43
N THR A 105 -4.60 -11.70 -2.70
CA THR A 105 -4.62 -13.00 -3.40
C THR A 105 -3.58 -14.01 -2.86
N ASN A 106 -2.54 -13.54 -2.20
CA ASN A 106 -1.49 -14.35 -1.61
C ASN A 106 -1.41 -14.21 -0.08
N GLY A 107 -2.48 -13.74 0.59
CA GLY A 107 -2.49 -13.54 2.04
C GLY A 107 -1.63 -12.36 2.51
N GLN A 108 -1.17 -11.50 1.59
CA GLN A 108 -0.22 -10.41 1.88
C GLN A 108 -0.78 -9.32 2.78
N LEU A 109 -2.09 -9.28 3.03
CA LEU A 109 -2.67 -8.35 3.99
C LEU A 109 -2.62 -8.86 5.45
N GLY A 110 -2.38 -10.16 5.69
CA GLY A 110 -2.27 -10.71 7.05
C GLY A 110 -3.59 -10.69 7.83
N ILE A 111 -4.73 -10.83 7.16
CA ILE A 111 -6.08 -10.77 7.77
C ILE A 111 -6.63 -12.15 8.17
N GLY A 112 -5.79 -13.19 8.20
CA GLY A 112 -6.15 -14.54 8.65
C GLY A 112 -7.00 -15.35 7.68
N ASN A 113 -7.21 -14.85 6.45
CA ASN A 113 -7.81 -15.62 5.38
C ASN A 113 -7.05 -15.35 4.05
N ASN A 114 -6.90 -16.41 3.30
CA ASN A 114 -6.34 -16.40 1.94
C ASN A 114 -7.46 -16.61 0.90
N ASN A 115 -8.63 -16.04 1.12
CA ASN A 115 -9.68 -16.03 0.11
C ASN A 115 -9.14 -15.27 -1.11
N GLU A 116 -8.78 -16.01 -2.14
CA GLU A 116 -8.11 -15.63 -3.38
C GLU A 116 -8.81 -14.52 -4.17
N SER A 117 -9.92 -14.00 -3.68
CA SER A 117 -10.78 -13.04 -4.38
C SER A 117 -11.03 -11.74 -3.63
N VAL A 118 -10.41 -11.50 -2.49
CA VAL A 118 -10.76 -10.33 -1.67
C VAL A 118 -9.69 -9.25 -1.73
N ASN A 119 -9.90 -8.31 -2.61
CA ASN A 119 -9.27 -7.00 -2.49
C ASN A 119 -9.87 -6.29 -1.28
N VAL A 120 -9.04 -5.91 -0.33
CA VAL A 120 -9.50 -5.18 0.85
C VAL A 120 -9.44 -3.69 0.56
N ASN A 121 -10.60 -3.15 0.39
CA ASN A 121 -10.82 -1.79 -0.07
C ASN A 121 -10.90 -0.75 1.05
N LEU A 122 -10.95 -1.19 2.31
CA LEU A 122 -10.90 -0.35 3.49
C LEU A 122 -9.72 -0.77 4.36
N PRO A 123 -9.00 0.16 5.00
CA PRO A 123 -7.89 -0.18 5.89
C PRO A 123 -8.35 -1.11 7.02
N VAL A 124 -7.75 -2.30 7.14
CA VAL A 124 -8.00 -3.27 8.20
C VAL A 124 -6.82 -3.29 9.16
N LYS A 125 -7.07 -3.18 10.46
CA LYS A 125 -6.04 -3.34 11.49
C LYS A 125 -5.61 -4.82 11.55
N VAL A 126 -4.29 -5.06 11.44
CA VAL A 126 -3.73 -6.42 11.37
C VAL A 126 -2.71 -6.71 12.48
N LEU A 127 -2.03 -5.70 12.99
CA LEU A 127 -0.99 -5.90 14.01
C LEU A 127 -0.90 -4.66 14.92
N GLU A 128 -0.50 -4.89 16.17
CA GLU A 128 -0.28 -3.83 17.16
C GLU A 128 1.18 -3.75 17.59
N ASN A 129 1.56 -2.61 18.16
CA ASN A 129 2.92 -2.32 18.64
C ASN A 129 3.97 -2.41 17.52
N VAL A 130 3.62 -2.00 16.31
CA VAL A 130 4.50 -2.04 15.14
C VAL A 130 5.39 -0.80 15.11
N ARG A 131 6.71 -1.00 15.03
CA ARG A 131 7.71 0.05 14.90
C ARG A 131 7.87 0.49 13.44
N THR A 132 8.01 -0.48 12.53
CA THR A 132 8.21 -0.24 11.10
C THR A 132 7.65 -1.38 10.26
N VAL A 133 7.37 -1.10 8.99
CA VAL A 133 6.82 -2.06 8.01
C VAL A 133 7.46 -1.84 6.65
N SER A 134 7.62 -2.94 5.90
CA SER A 134 8.10 -2.92 4.51
C SER A 134 7.25 -3.86 3.66
N CYS A 135 6.69 -3.34 2.56
CA CYS A 135 5.94 -4.12 1.58
C CYS A 135 6.87 -4.62 0.48
N GLY A 136 6.80 -5.92 0.17
CA GLY A 136 7.29 -6.52 -1.07
C GLY A 136 6.18 -6.63 -2.12
N VAL A 137 6.42 -7.40 -3.20
CA VAL A 137 5.41 -7.59 -4.28
C VAL A 137 4.12 -8.19 -3.71
N ASP A 138 4.22 -9.31 -3.04
CA ASP A 138 3.08 -10.05 -2.47
C ASP A 138 3.40 -10.56 -1.06
N TYR A 139 4.32 -9.94 -0.34
CA TYR A 139 4.68 -10.26 1.04
C TYR A 139 4.99 -8.98 1.82
N VAL A 140 4.97 -9.09 3.13
CA VAL A 140 5.20 -7.96 4.04
C VAL A 140 6.12 -8.39 5.18
N LEU A 141 6.96 -7.47 5.60
CA LEU A 141 7.79 -7.58 6.79
C LEU A 141 7.40 -6.47 7.77
N ALA A 142 7.25 -6.80 9.05
CA ALA A 142 7.00 -5.81 10.10
C ALA A 142 7.88 -6.09 11.32
N VAL A 143 8.40 -5.02 11.94
CA VAL A 143 9.13 -5.10 13.19
C VAL A 143 8.32 -4.42 14.27
N LYS A 144 8.09 -5.12 15.38
CA LYS A 144 7.41 -4.59 16.57
C LYS A 144 8.35 -3.75 17.44
N ASN A 145 7.78 -3.03 18.40
CA ASN A 145 8.53 -2.19 19.35
C ASN A 145 9.49 -2.99 20.23
N ASP A 146 9.22 -4.28 20.47
CA ASP A 146 10.09 -5.22 21.17
C ASP A 146 11.21 -5.81 20.31
N ASN A 147 11.37 -5.32 19.07
CA ASN A 147 12.31 -5.78 18.02
C ASN A 147 11.96 -7.15 17.40
N THR A 148 10.80 -7.72 17.67
CA THR A 148 10.36 -8.96 16.99
C THR A 148 10.04 -8.67 15.53
N LEU A 149 10.59 -9.50 14.62
CA LEU A 149 10.31 -9.45 13.19
C LEU A 149 9.19 -10.43 12.83
N TYR A 150 8.23 -9.95 12.06
CA TYR A 150 7.14 -10.73 11.45
C TYR A 150 7.25 -10.68 9.93
N SER A 151 6.90 -11.79 9.29
CA SER A 151 6.78 -11.90 7.83
C SER A 151 5.52 -12.69 7.46
N TRP A 152 4.81 -12.27 6.42
CA TRP A 152 3.62 -12.95 5.91
C TRP A 152 3.38 -12.66 4.44
N GLY A 153 2.48 -13.45 3.80
CA GLY A 153 2.15 -13.37 2.40
C GLY A 153 2.82 -14.47 1.58
N LYS A 154 3.10 -14.19 0.32
CA LYS A 154 3.68 -15.13 -0.63
C LYS A 154 5.06 -15.65 -0.23
N ASN A 155 5.31 -16.97 -0.41
CA ASN A 155 6.56 -17.63 -0.01
C ASN A 155 7.16 -18.53 -1.10
N ASP A 156 6.91 -18.26 -2.38
CA ASP A 156 7.40 -19.11 -3.50
C ASP A 156 8.92 -19.23 -3.55
N TYR A 157 9.64 -18.24 -3.03
CA TYR A 157 11.10 -18.15 -3.03
C TYR A 157 11.69 -18.16 -1.62
N CYS A 158 11.00 -18.71 -0.64
CA CYS A 158 11.39 -18.74 0.77
C CYS A 158 11.59 -17.34 1.41
N GLN A 159 10.94 -16.31 0.88
CA GLN A 159 11.08 -14.93 1.34
C GLN A 159 10.55 -14.68 2.75
N LEU A 160 9.74 -15.59 3.30
CA LEU A 160 9.24 -15.48 4.68
C LEU A 160 10.23 -16.03 5.72
N MET A 161 11.29 -16.70 5.29
CA MET A 161 12.36 -17.27 6.15
C MET A 161 11.83 -18.18 7.27
N ASN A 162 10.67 -18.82 7.08
CA ASN A 162 10.02 -19.69 8.06
C ASN A 162 10.35 -21.18 7.90
N GLY A 163 11.36 -21.52 7.06
CA GLY A 163 11.78 -22.89 6.76
C GLY A 163 10.83 -23.67 5.85
N LYS A 164 9.76 -23.03 5.35
CA LYS A 164 8.80 -23.63 4.42
C LYS A 164 9.04 -23.13 3.00
N THR A 165 8.63 -23.92 2.01
CA THR A 165 8.73 -23.58 0.57
C THR A 165 7.33 -23.44 -0.04
N ALA A 166 7.25 -23.01 -1.31
CA ALA A 166 5.99 -22.92 -2.07
C ALA A 166 5.23 -24.25 -2.21
N TYR A 167 5.89 -25.37 -1.96
CA TYR A 167 5.29 -26.72 -2.00
C TYR A 167 4.66 -27.14 -0.67
N ASP A 168 4.94 -26.45 0.40
CA ASP A 168 4.32 -26.66 1.71
C ASP A 168 2.98 -25.93 1.72
N LYS A 169 1.86 -26.69 1.69
CA LYS A 169 0.48 -26.17 1.51
C LYS A 169 -0.07 -25.30 2.66
N ASP A 170 0.74 -24.91 3.63
CA ASP A 170 0.32 -24.12 4.78
C ASP A 170 0.79 -22.67 4.63
N TYR A 171 0.07 -21.90 3.84
CA TYR A 171 0.15 -20.45 3.84
C TYR A 171 -0.60 -19.91 5.08
N VAL A 172 0.11 -19.45 6.06
CA VAL A 172 -0.44 -18.61 7.15
C VAL A 172 0.50 -17.47 7.39
#